data_f7b2155051fcd9ce1a1c351144d3a552
#
_entry.id   f7b2155051fcd9ce1a1c351144d3a552
#
_cell.length_a   1.000
_cell.length_b   1.000
_cell.length_c   1.000
_cell.angle_alpha   90.00
_cell.angle_beta   90.00
_cell.angle_gamma   90.00
#
_symmetry.space_group_name_H-M   'P 1'
#
loop_
_entity.id
_entity.type
_entity.pdbx_description
1 polymer ?
#
loop_
_entity_poly.entity_id
_entity_poly.type
_entity_poly.pdbx_seq_one_letter_code
_entity_poly.pdbx_strand_id
1 'polypeptide(L)'
;MKLNKIILSFCVSILGLYSCSIAPTLSKFPVSDIRLGLNKEDVKKRCGFPFRTDVFTRNHKRIDVLFYKEPARVECERFIITTALTFENDSLVSIIQSDRLISGPDLSVDSLRRR
;
A
#
# COMPACT_ATOMS: atom_id res chain seq x y z
N MET A 1 27.15 -41.69 23.37
CA MET A 1 27.72 -40.36 23.68
C MET A 1 28.03 -39.53 22.44
N LYS A 2 28.59 -40.09 21.39
CA LYS A 2 28.87 -39.34 20.15
C LYS A 2 27.60 -38.93 19.40
N LEU A 3 26.53 -39.71 19.48
CA LEU A 3 25.27 -39.46 18.84
C LEU A 3 24.58 -38.21 19.41
N ASN A 4 24.64 -38.00 20.72
CA ASN A 4 24.02 -36.85 21.36
C ASN A 4 24.70 -35.53 21.00
N LYS A 5 26.03 -35.55 20.81
CA LYS A 5 26.75 -34.36 20.35
C LYS A 5 26.47 -34.01 18.91
N ILE A 6 26.28 -35.00 18.06
CA ILE A 6 25.91 -34.80 16.65
C ILE A 6 24.48 -34.26 16.54
N ILE A 7 23.55 -34.81 17.33
CA ILE A 7 22.15 -34.35 17.36
C ILE A 7 22.08 -32.91 17.89
N LEU A 8 22.84 -32.59 18.95
CA LEU A 8 22.90 -31.25 19.53
C LEU A 8 23.47 -30.24 18.52
N SER A 9 24.55 -30.60 17.82
CA SER A 9 25.14 -29.78 16.78
C SER A 9 24.18 -29.55 15.60
N PHE A 10 23.44 -30.58 15.23
CA PHE A 10 22.46 -30.50 14.17
C PHE A 10 21.25 -29.61 14.55
N CYS A 11 20.77 -29.70 15.79
CA CYS A 11 19.71 -28.84 16.30
C CYS A 11 20.11 -27.36 16.33
N VAL A 12 21.35 -27.05 16.71
CA VAL A 12 21.86 -25.67 16.72
C VAL A 12 21.94 -25.12 15.29
N SER A 13 22.32 -25.95 14.34
CA SER A 13 22.37 -25.55 12.93
C SER A 13 21.00 -25.27 12.35
N ILE A 14 19.97 -26.01 12.77
CA ILE A 14 18.59 -25.81 12.32
C ILE A 14 18.01 -24.51 12.90
N LEU A 15 18.32 -24.19 14.15
CA LEU A 15 17.89 -22.96 14.80
C LEU A 15 18.47 -21.70 14.13
N GLY A 16 19.66 -21.81 13.54
CA GLY A 16 20.28 -20.70 12.80
C GLY A 16 19.62 -20.41 11.45
N LEU A 17 18.80 -21.33 10.92
CA LEU A 17 18.09 -21.15 9.66
C LEU A 17 16.76 -20.39 9.80
N TYR A 18 16.29 -20.16 11.03
CA TYR A 18 15.17 -19.27 11.30
C TYR A 18 15.61 -17.81 11.39
N SER A 19 16.52 -17.41 10.53
CA SER A 19 16.79 -15.98 10.38
C SER A 19 15.55 -15.34 9.73
N CYS A 20 14.94 -14.46 10.47
CA CYS A 20 13.76 -13.70 10.04
C CYS A 20 13.96 -13.13 8.64
N SER A 21 13.42 -13.78 7.64
CA SER A 21 13.10 -13.09 6.40
C SER A 21 11.87 -12.25 6.69
N ILE A 22 12.07 -10.99 7.03
CA ILE A 22 10.98 -10.04 7.10
C ILE A 22 10.55 -9.84 5.65
N ALA A 23 9.51 -10.55 5.26
CA ALA A 23 8.90 -10.33 3.96
C ALA A 23 8.45 -8.87 3.88
N PRO A 24 8.79 -8.14 2.81
CA PRO A 24 8.30 -6.77 2.65
C PRO A 24 6.77 -6.80 2.67
N THR A 25 6.18 -5.94 3.47
CA THR A 25 4.72 -5.78 3.48
C THR A 25 4.34 -5.02 2.22
N LEU A 26 3.94 -5.75 1.20
CA LEU A 26 3.44 -5.17 -0.04
C LEU A 26 2.08 -4.51 0.21
N SER A 27 1.72 -3.61 -0.68
CA SER A 27 0.42 -2.97 -0.68
C SER A 27 -0.71 -3.99 -0.55
N LYS A 28 -1.61 -3.75 0.41
CA LYS A 28 -2.83 -4.54 0.59
C LYS A 28 -3.97 -4.08 -0.30
N PHE A 29 -3.79 -2.95 -0.98
CA PHE A 29 -4.80 -2.42 -1.86
C PHE A 29 -4.98 -3.37 -3.05
N PRO A 30 -6.22 -3.80 -3.37
CA PRO A 30 -6.47 -4.84 -4.36
C PRO A 30 -6.37 -4.34 -5.81
N VAL A 31 -5.21 -3.77 -6.19
CA VAL A 31 -5.00 -3.24 -7.55
C VAL A 31 -5.18 -4.32 -8.61
N SER A 32 -4.80 -5.56 -8.30
CA SER A 32 -4.97 -6.69 -9.22
C SER A 32 -6.42 -7.02 -9.53
N ASP A 33 -7.32 -6.69 -8.61
CA ASP A 33 -8.76 -6.95 -8.76
C ASP A 33 -9.53 -5.80 -9.40
N ILE A 34 -8.84 -4.68 -9.64
CA ILE A 34 -9.41 -3.49 -10.20
C ILE A 34 -8.96 -3.35 -11.64
N ARG A 35 -9.90 -3.20 -12.55
CA ARG A 35 -9.65 -3.03 -13.98
C ARG A 35 -10.26 -1.74 -14.48
N LEU A 36 -9.65 -1.17 -15.49
CA LEU A 36 -10.25 -0.03 -16.19
C LEU A 36 -11.62 -0.43 -16.75
N GLY A 37 -12.56 0.49 -16.68
CA GLY A 37 -13.94 0.26 -17.09
C GLY A 37 -14.88 -0.21 -15.99
N LEU A 38 -14.37 -0.54 -14.79
CA LEU A 38 -15.22 -0.92 -13.66
C LEU A 38 -16.06 0.28 -13.21
N ASN A 39 -17.27 -0.03 -12.75
CA ASN A 39 -18.18 0.96 -12.18
C ASN A 39 -17.67 1.44 -10.81
N LYS A 40 -17.87 2.73 -10.52
CA LYS A 40 -17.44 3.35 -9.26
C LYS A 40 -18.00 2.63 -8.03
N GLU A 41 -19.26 2.22 -8.05
CA GLU A 41 -19.89 1.53 -6.92
C GLU A 41 -19.27 0.15 -6.69
N ASP A 42 -18.93 -0.59 -7.74
CA ASP A 42 -18.25 -1.87 -7.63
C ASP A 42 -16.85 -1.73 -7.06
N VAL A 43 -16.14 -0.68 -7.43
CA VAL A 43 -14.82 -0.35 -6.87
C VAL A 43 -14.94 -0.02 -5.39
N LYS A 44 -15.92 0.77 -4.99
CA LYS A 44 -16.15 1.10 -3.57
C LYS A 44 -16.47 -0.15 -2.74
N LYS A 45 -17.22 -1.09 -3.30
CA LYS A 45 -17.50 -2.37 -2.62
C LYS A 45 -16.23 -3.18 -2.37
N ARG A 46 -15.28 -3.15 -3.30
CA ARG A 46 -14.02 -3.90 -3.19
C ARG A 46 -12.98 -3.20 -2.33
N CYS A 47 -12.88 -1.88 -2.44
CA CYS A 47 -11.83 -1.09 -1.80
C CYS A 47 -12.29 -0.38 -0.51
N GLY A 48 -13.59 -0.34 -0.26
CA GLY A 48 -14.14 0.38 0.87
C GLY A 48 -14.25 1.89 0.62
N PHE A 49 -14.34 2.67 1.70
CA PHE A 49 -14.45 4.11 1.62
C PHE A 49 -13.11 4.77 1.33
N PRO A 50 -13.03 5.71 0.38
CA PRO A 50 -11.84 6.50 0.16
C PRO A 50 -11.62 7.48 1.31
N PHE A 51 -10.36 7.89 1.56
CA PHE A 51 -10.10 8.92 2.54
C PHE A 51 -10.42 10.32 2.02
N ARG A 52 -10.45 10.50 0.71
CA ARG A 52 -10.82 11.75 0.04
C ARG A 52 -11.45 11.46 -1.31
N THR A 53 -12.39 12.29 -1.69
CA THR A 53 -13.04 12.26 -3.00
C THR A 53 -13.04 13.66 -3.58
N ASP A 54 -12.53 13.81 -4.80
CA ASP A 54 -12.63 15.04 -5.58
C ASP A 54 -13.62 14.82 -6.72
N VAL A 55 -14.51 15.79 -6.94
CA VAL A 55 -15.51 15.74 -8.01
C VAL A 55 -15.44 17.04 -8.80
N PHE A 56 -15.30 16.93 -10.11
CA PHE A 56 -15.26 18.08 -11.00
C PHE A 56 -15.76 17.70 -12.39
N THR A 57 -15.94 18.69 -13.26
CA THR A 57 -16.36 18.49 -14.65
C THR A 57 -15.23 18.88 -15.57
N ARG A 58 -14.92 18.01 -16.53
CA ARG A 58 -13.92 18.23 -17.58
C ARG A 58 -14.52 17.79 -18.92
N ASN A 59 -14.48 18.68 -19.91
CA ASN A 59 -15.02 18.39 -21.26
C ASN A 59 -16.47 17.87 -21.22
N HIS A 60 -17.31 18.51 -20.42
CA HIS A 60 -18.73 18.13 -20.21
C HIS A 60 -18.93 16.74 -19.58
N LYS A 61 -17.87 16.13 -19.04
CA LYS A 61 -17.93 14.84 -18.37
C LYS A 61 -17.70 15.01 -16.87
N ARG A 62 -18.46 14.26 -16.08
CA ARG A 62 -18.25 14.22 -14.64
C ARG A 62 -17.03 13.37 -14.34
N ILE A 63 -16.09 13.95 -13.60
CA ILE A 63 -14.88 13.27 -13.15
C ILE A 63 -14.95 13.13 -11.63
N ASP A 64 -14.84 11.93 -11.15
CA ASP A 64 -14.71 11.61 -9.73
C ASP A 64 -13.33 10.98 -9.50
N VAL A 65 -12.59 11.47 -8.52
CA VAL A 65 -11.31 10.90 -8.15
C VAL A 65 -11.39 10.40 -6.71
N LEU A 66 -11.23 9.11 -6.52
CA LEU A 66 -11.21 8.48 -5.21
C LEU A 66 -9.77 8.25 -4.78
N PHE A 67 -9.43 8.70 -3.58
CA PHE A 67 -8.10 8.56 -3.01
C PHE A 67 -8.11 7.55 -1.86
N TYR A 68 -7.24 6.58 -1.95
CA TYR A 68 -7.02 5.59 -0.91
C TYR A 68 -5.60 5.68 -0.41
N LYS A 69 -5.40 5.60 0.89
CA LYS A 69 -4.08 5.57 1.52
C LYS A 69 -3.90 4.28 2.29
N GLU A 70 -2.70 3.74 2.21
CA GLU A 70 -2.32 2.63 3.05
C GLU A 70 -0.87 2.75 3.50
N PRO A 71 -0.59 2.32 4.73
CA PRO A 71 0.79 2.21 5.18
C PRO A 71 1.44 0.99 4.55
N ALA A 72 2.66 1.16 4.08
CA ALA A 72 3.50 0.08 3.61
C ALA A 72 4.84 0.12 4.32
N ARG A 73 5.49 -1.03 4.44
CA ARG A 73 6.79 -1.14 5.06
C ARG A 73 7.69 -2.00 4.20
N VAL A 74 8.84 -1.47 3.86
CA VAL A 74 9.89 -2.18 3.14
C VAL A 74 11.17 -2.07 3.97
N GLU A 75 11.68 -3.21 4.42
CA GLU A 75 12.81 -3.28 5.36
C GLU A 75 12.51 -2.50 6.65
N CYS A 76 13.30 -1.51 6.99
CA CYS A 76 13.08 -0.64 8.16
C CYS A 76 12.39 0.67 7.82
N GLU A 77 12.04 0.89 6.55
CA GLU A 77 11.45 2.12 6.09
C GLU A 77 9.94 2.02 5.97
N ARG A 78 9.27 3.08 6.37
CA ARG A 78 7.80 3.18 6.27
C ARG A 78 7.41 4.14 5.17
N PHE A 79 6.42 3.75 4.40
CA PHE A 79 5.87 4.52 3.30
C PHE A 79 4.36 4.68 3.47
N ILE A 80 3.82 5.72 2.89
CA ILE A 80 2.39 5.82 2.63
C ILE A 80 2.19 5.70 1.13
N ILE A 81 1.43 4.70 0.73
CA ILE A 81 1.01 4.53 -0.66
C ILE A 81 -0.34 5.20 -0.83
N THR A 82 -0.42 6.11 -1.77
CA THR A 82 -1.67 6.77 -2.15
C THR A 82 -2.09 6.26 -3.51
N THR A 83 -3.28 5.71 -3.60
CA THR A 83 -3.88 5.27 -4.86
C THR A 83 -4.98 6.22 -5.25
N ALA A 84 -4.87 6.84 -6.42
CA ALA A 84 -5.88 7.71 -7.00
C ALA A 84 -6.60 6.96 -8.13
N LEU A 85 -7.90 6.77 -7.98
CA LEU A 85 -8.78 6.14 -8.96
C LEU A 85 -9.63 7.22 -9.62
N THR A 86 -9.43 7.43 -10.91
CA THR A 86 -10.19 8.43 -11.66
C THR A 86 -11.31 7.75 -12.44
N PHE A 87 -12.52 8.25 -12.23
CA PHE A 87 -13.74 7.79 -12.91
C PHE A 87 -14.27 8.90 -13.82
N GLU A 88 -14.62 8.51 -15.00
CA GLU A 88 -15.27 9.38 -15.97
C GLU A 88 -16.67 8.81 -16.22
N ASN A 89 -17.73 9.56 -15.89
CA ASN A 89 -19.11 9.08 -15.94
C ASN A 89 -19.30 7.73 -15.24
N ASP A 90 -18.75 7.61 -14.02
CA ASP A 90 -18.79 6.42 -13.15
C ASP A 90 -18.01 5.20 -13.66
N SER A 91 -17.21 5.34 -14.71
CA SER A 91 -16.36 4.29 -15.24
C SER A 91 -14.88 4.58 -14.94
N LEU A 92 -14.15 3.61 -14.42
CA LEU A 92 -12.74 3.76 -14.07
C LEU A 92 -11.89 3.92 -15.33
N VAL A 93 -11.19 5.05 -15.43
CA VAL A 93 -10.35 5.37 -16.58
C VAL A 93 -8.86 5.48 -16.25
N SER A 94 -8.50 5.63 -14.98
CA SER A 94 -7.09 5.76 -14.57
C SER A 94 -6.88 5.25 -13.16
N ILE A 95 -5.75 4.59 -12.96
CA ILE A 95 -5.25 4.13 -11.66
C ILE A 95 -3.83 4.67 -11.53
N ILE A 96 -3.59 5.52 -10.54
CA ILE A 96 -2.27 6.09 -10.28
C ILE A 96 -1.90 5.80 -8.83
N GLN A 97 -0.75 5.19 -8.62
CA GLN A 97 -0.19 4.99 -7.29
C GLN A 97 1.05 5.84 -7.12
N SER A 98 1.14 6.48 -5.97
CA SER A 98 2.32 7.22 -5.54
C SER A 98 2.70 6.79 -4.14
N ASP A 99 3.98 6.75 -3.86
CA ASP A 99 4.52 6.43 -2.55
C ASP A 99 5.21 7.64 -1.95
N ARG A 100 5.14 7.74 -0.64
CA ARG A 100 5.83 8.77 0.10
C ARG A 100 6.56 8.14 1.27
N LEU A 101 7.87 8.33 1.31
CA LEU A 101 8.70 7.90 2.42
C LEU A 101 8.39 8.73 3.67
N ILE A 102 8.10 8.05 4.78
CA ILE A 102 7.97 8.70 6.08
C ILE A 102 9.33 8.64 6.76
N SER A 103 10.14 9.64 6.55
CA SER A 103 11.43 9.75 7.22
C SER A 103 11.30 10.69 8.42
N GLY A 104 11.27 10.10 9.60
CA GLY A 104 11.32 10.82 10.86
C GLY A 104 10.02 11.53 11.26
N PRO A 105 9.82 11.73 12.56
CA PRO A 105 8.58 12.33 13.07
C PRO A 105 8.47 13.85 12.89
N ASP A 106 9.57 14.53 12.61
CA ASP A 106 9.59 15.99 12.70
C ASP A 106 9.54 16.73 11.37
N LEU A 107 9.89 16.09 10.27
CA LEU A 107 10.00 16.78 8.99
C LEU A 107 8.66 17.12 8.35
N SER A 108 7.64 16.35 8.64
CA SER A 108 6.32 16.58 8.06
C SER A 108 5.55 17.71 8.73
N VAL A 109 5.80 17.94 10.02
CA VAL A 109 5.11 19.00 10.78
C VAL A 109 5.68 20.37 10.44
N ASP A 110 7.00 20.47 10.28
CA ASP A 110 7.64 21.73 9.90
C ASP A 110 7.31 22.17 8.48
N SER A 111 7.16 21.25 7.56
CA SER A 111 6.76 21.60 6.19
C SER A 111 5.32 22.10 6.12
N LEU A 112 4.45 21.65 7.01
CA LEU A 112 3.07 22.13 7.11
C LEU A 112 2.97 23.49 7.82
N ARG A 113 3.87 23.79 8.73
CA ARG A 113 3.91 25.09 9.45
C ARG A 113 4.42 26.24 8.60
N ARG A 114 5.23 25.97 7.60
CA ARG A 114 5.81 27.02 6.74
C ARG A 114 4.90 27.44 5.58
N ARG A 115 3.75 26.86 5.49
CA ARG A 115 2.72 27.25 4.55
C ARG A 115 1.64 28.05 5.26
#